data_f7eef68ec61af6994acc96d355da5362
#
_entry.id   f7eef68ec61af6994acc96d355da5362
#
_cell.length_a   1.000
_cell.length_b   1.000
_cell.length_c   1.000
_cell.angle_alpha   90.00
_cell.angle_beta   90.00
_cell.angle_gamma   90.00
#
_symmetry.space_group_name_H-M   'P 1'
#
loop_
_entity.id
_entity.type
_entity.pdbx_description
1 polymer ?
#
loop_
_entity_poly.entity_id
_entity_poly.type
_entity_poly.pdbx_seq_one_letter_code
_entity_poly.pdbx_strand_id
1 'polypeptide(L)'
;IEGQQYEVYAAPTGFGSVGDPAALTVFHKNDLREVAVWSGRESPDRFAVRIQLVCKRYNNARAVVESNHAGCITALRELNVKITYSKRQPGWYATHKRIAQSEFALVRLLREEDLIIRSRSGLQQLLRYDGDFSRRERGDDDAGHHFDRARTYIMAADMLSKVKRYNDRRAARQRSDAEEMQQEIKPGQVPFGLFDRKRDTMRRSRQESPFSVPKMR
;
A
#
# COMPACT_ATOMS: atom_id res chain seq x y z
N ILE A 1 -1.76 -15.48 9.57
CA ILE A 1 -0.60 -15.25 8.70
C ILE A 1 0.30 -14.25 9.43
N GLU A 2 0.92 -14.70 10.52
CA GLU A 2 1.78 -13.87 11.36
C GLU A 2 3.01 -13.39 10.57
N GLY A 3 3.41 -12.13 10.81
CA GLY A 3 4.59 -11.53 10.21
C GLY A 3 4.45 -11.01 8.77
N GLN A 4 3.41 -11.39 8.03
CA GLN A 4 3.19 -10.90 6.67
C GLN A 4 2.52 -9.54 6.66
N GLN A 5 2.98 -8.66 5.79
CA GLN A 5 2.44 -7.31 5.65
C GLN A 5 1.54 -7.20 4.42
N TYR A 6 0.33 -6.73 4.64
CA TYR A 6 -0.66 -6.51 3.59
C TYR A 6 -1.09 -5.05 3.54
N GLU A 7 -1.64 -4.66 2.40
CA GLU A 7 -2.29 -3.36 2.23
C GLU A 7 -3.60 -3.55 1.45
N VAL A 8 -4.66 -2.87 1.88
CA VAL A 8 -6.00 -2.94 1.29
C VAL A 8 -6.22 -1.67 0.48
N TYR A 9 -6.54 -1.80 -0.80
CA TYR A 9 -6.87 -0.70 -1.69
C TYR A 9 -8.36 -0.72 -1.97
N ALA A 10 -9.03 0.38 -1.72
CA ALA A 10 -10.48 0.47 -1.83
C ALA A 10 -10.90 1.69 -2.65
N ALA A 11 -11.68 1.45 -3.69
CA ALA A 11 -12.32 2.44 -4.51
C ALA A 11 -13.82 2.44 -4.19
N PRO A 12 -14.28 3.31 -3.29
CA PRO A 12 -15.70 3.52 -3.06
C PRO A 12 -16.25 4.32 -4.24
N THR A 13 -17.02 3.68 -5.10
CA THR A 13 -17.69 4.32 -6.22
C THR A 13 -19.19 4.40 -5.97
N GLY A 14 -19.92 5.08 -6.84
CA GLY A 14 -21.33 5.44 -6.73
C GLY A 14 -22.21 4.56 -5.82
N PHE A 15 -22.56 5.13 -4.68
CA PHE A 15 -23.39 4.45 -3.70
C PHE A 15 -24.86 4.47 -4.12
N GLY A 16 -25.49 3.32 -4.10
CA GLY A 16 -26.93 3.15 -4.40
C GLY A 16 -27.20 1.97 -5.33
N SER A 17 -28.47 1.74 -5.61
CA SER A 17 -28.91 0.63 -6.48
C SER A 17 -28.54 0.83 -7.96
N VAL A 18 -28.28 2.05 -8.37
CA VAL A 18 -27.99 2.46 -9.76
C VAL A 18 -26.51 2.89 -9.95
N GLY A 19 -25.77 3.06 -8.85
CA GLY A 19 -24.36 3.49 -8.89
C GLY A 19 -23.40 2.39 -9.33
N ASP A 20 -22.19 2.80 -9.65
CA ASP A 20 -21.06 1.91 -9.94
C ASP A 20 -20.75 1.02 -8.74
N PRO A 21 -20.34 -0.23 -8.94
CA PRO A 21 -19.94 -1.10 -7.83
C PRO A 21 -18.66 -0.58 -7.17
N ALA A 22 -18.60 -0.63 -5.86
CA ALA A 22 -17.36 -0.43 -5.13
C ALA A 22 -16.42 -1.63 -5.32
N ALA A 23 -15.13 -1.41 -5.24
CA ALA A 23 -14.13 -2.47 -5.32
C ALA A 23 -13.07 -2.34 -4.23
N LEU A 24 -12.56 -3.48 -3.78
CA LEU A 24 -11.36 -3.54 -2.97
C LEU A 24 -10.43 -4.66 -3.45
N THR A 25 -9.14 -4.43 -3.27
CA THR A 25 -8.09 -5.38 -3.60
C THR A 25 -7.08 -5.41 -2.46
N VAL A 26 -6.57 -6.58 -2.12
CA VAL A 26 -5.54 -6.77 -1.10
C VAL A 26 -4.26 -7.23 -1.76
N PHE A 27 -3.18 -6.54 -1.46
CA PHE A 27 -1.83 -6.93 -1.89
C PHE A 27 -0.95 -7.30 -0.72
N HIS A 28 -0.15 -8.33 -0.92
CA HIS A 28 0.98 -8.63 -0.06
C HIS A 28 2.14 -7.68 -0.41
N LYS A 29 2.70 -6.97 0.58
CA LYS A 29 3.62 -5.84 0.34
C LYS A 29 5.03 -6.26 -0.10
N ASN A 30 5.48 -7.45 0.25
CA ASN A 30 6.85 -7.86 -0.02
C ASN A 30 7.05 -8.33 -1.47
N ASP A 31 6.10 -9.09 -1.99
CA ASP A 31 6.12 -9.67 -3.33
C ASP A 31 5.08 -9.07 -4.28
N LEU A 32 4.43 -7.99 -3.86
CA LEU A 32 3.44 -7.21 -4.60
C LEU A 32 2.36 -8.09 -5.28
N ARG A 33 1.98 -9.17 -4.61
CA ARG A 33 1.02 -10.15 -5.11
C ARG A 33 -0.38 -9.86 -4.63
N GLU A 34 -1.34 -9.87 -5.53
CA GLU A 34 -2.75 -9.85 -5.21
C GLU A 34 -3.14 -11.13 -4.46
N VAL A 35 -3.78 -10.98 -3.30
CA VAL A 35 -4.22 -12.09 -2.45
C VAL A 35 -5.73 -12.15 -2.27
N ALA A 36 -6.43 -11.06 -2.48
CA ALA A 36 -7.88 -11.02 -2.48
C ALA A 36 -8.41 -9.84 -3.29
N VAL A 37 -9.59 -10.04 -3.88
CA VAL A 37 -10.38 -9.00 -4.53
C VAL A 37 -11.85 -9.15 -4.15
N TRP A 38 -12.55 -8.03 -4.15
CA TRP A 38 -14.00 -8.00 -4.02
C TRP A 38 -14.53 -6.81 -4.81
N SER A 39 -15.73 -6.96 -5.38
CA SER A 39 -16.51 -5.85 -5.90
C SER A 39 -17.98 -6.11 -5.73
N GLY A 40 -18.75 -5.07 -5.51
CA GLY A 40 -20.19 -5.15 -5.30
C GLY A 40 -20.80 -3.81 -4.99
N ARG A 41 -22.15 -3.77 -4.97
CA ARG A 41 -22.90 -2.56 -4.62
C ARG A 41 -23.25 -2.60 -3.15
N GLU A 42 -22.74 -1.67 -2.40
CA GLU A 42 -23.00 -1.52 -0.96
C GLU A 42 -23.12 -0.02 -0.62
N SER A 43 -23.82 0.27 0.49
CA SER A 43 -23.78 1.63 1.06
C SER A 43 -22.39 1.95 1.60
N PRO A 44 -22.01 3.25 1.75
CA PRO A 44 -20.73 3.67 2.30
C PRO A 44 -20.38 2.97 3.61
N ASP A 45 -21.36 2.88 4.52
CA ASP A 45 -21.17 2.31 5.85
C ASP A 45 -20.93 0.79 5.79
N ARG A 46 -21.69 0.07 4.97
CA ARG A 46 -21.49 -1.38 4.76
C ARG A 46 -20.14 -1.66 4.11
N PHE A 47 -19.76 -0.84 3.14
CA PHE A 47 -18.45 -0.97 2.51
C PHE A 47 -17.31 -0.68 3.49
N ALA A 48 -17.45 0.32 4.37
CA ALA A 48 -16.49 0.60 5.43
C ALA A 48 -16.36 -0.58 6.41
N VAL A 49 -17.46 -1.22 6.81
CA VAL A 49 -17.44 -2.44 7.63
C VAL A 49 -16.72 -3.57 6.90
N ARG A 50 -16.97 -3.75 5.60
CA ARG A 50 -16.26 -4.75 4.78
C ARG A 50 -14.76 -4.49 4.75
N ILE A 51 -14.33 -3.25 4.52
CA ILE A 51 -12.91 -2.88 4.56
C ILE A 51 -12.32 -3.21 5.94
N GLN A 52 -13.02 -2.89 7.04
CA GLN A 52 -12.55 -3.21 8.39
C GLN A 52 -12.34 -4.71 8.58
N LEU A 53 -13.30 -5.55 8.18
CA LEU A 53 -13.22 -7.01 8.28
C LEU A 53 -12.04 -7.55 7.47
N VAL A 54 -11.86 -7.05 6.25
CA VAL A 54 -10.73 -7.43 5.40
C VAL A 54 -9.41 -6.99 6.03
N CYS A 55 -9.31 -5.76 6.52
CA CYS A 55 -8.10 -5.29 7.21
C CYS A 55 -7.75 -6.19 8.41
N LYS A 56 -8.73 -6.55 9.25
CA LYS A 56 -8.53 -7.46 10.39
C LYS A 56 -8.06 -8.84 9.94
N ARG A 57 -8.69 -9.42 8.90
CA ARG A 57 -8.31 -10.73 8.34
C ARG A 57 -6.87 -10.74 7.83
N TYR A 58 -6.41 -9.64 7.27
CA TYR A 58 -5.07 -9.50 6.70
C TYR A 58 -4.11 -8.77 7.67
N ASN A 59 -4.03 -9.25 8.89
CA ASN A 59 -3.09 -8.83 9.93
C ASN A 59 -3.17 -7.32 10.26
N ASN A 60 -4.37 -6.81 10.45
CA ASN A 60 -4.64 -5.38 10.67
C ASN A 60 -4.00 -4.49 9.59
N ALA A 61 -4.14 -4.92 8.34
CA ALA A 61 -3.64 -4.20 7.19
C ALA A 61 -4.11 -2.74 7.18
N ARG A 62 -3.28 -1.86 6.62
CA ARG A 62 -3.66 -0.47 6.39
C ARG A 62 -4.56 -0.39 5.16
N ALA A 63 -5.57 0.46 5.21
CA ALA A 63 -6.43 0.76 4.08
C ALA A 63 -5.94 2.02 3.33
N VAL A 64 -5.81 1.91 2.02
CA VAL A 64 -5.65 3.01 1.08
C VAL A 64 -7.00 3.18 0.39
N VAL A 65 -7.73 4.22 0.74
CA VAL A 65 -9.10 4.46 0.26
C VAL A 65 -9.11 5.71 -0.59
N GLU A 66 -9.81 5.70 -1.71
CA GLU A 66 -9.97 6.90 -2.51
C GLU A 66 -10.73 7.97 -1.71
N SER A 67 -10.15 9.17 -1.63
CA SER A 67 -10.64 10.23 -0.73
C SER A 67 -11.84 11.01 -1.25
N ASN A 68 -12.27 10.77 -2.49
CA ASN A 68 -13.40 11.47 -3.10
C ASN A 68 -14.76 11.16 -2.44
N HIS A 69 -14.80 10.15 -1.57
CA HIS A 69 -16.00 9.70 -0.87
C HIS A 69 -15.88 9.90 0.65
N ALA A 70 -16.17 11.13 1.08
CA ALA A 70 -16.03 11.54 2.48
C ALA A 70 -16.81 10.64 3.47
N GLY A 71 -18.00 10.18 3.11
CA GLY A 71 -18.82 9.30 3.96
C GLY A 71 -18.12 8.00 4.31
N CYS A 72 -17.51 7.33 3.33
CA CYS A 72 -16.76 6.10 3.58
C CYS A 72 -15.53 6.37 4.48
N ILE A 73 -14.82 7.47 4.27
CA ILE A 73 -13.67 7.86 5.11
C ILE A 73 -14.10 8.12 6.56
N THR A 74 -15.23 8.82 6.76
CA THR A 74 -15.79 9.07 8.10
C THR A 74 -16.14 7.78 8.81
N ALA A 75 -16.90 6.90 8.16
CA ALA A 75 -17.26 5.59 8.70
C ALA A 75 -16.03 4.73 9.07
N LEU A 76 -14.98 4.73 8.23
CA LEU A 76 -13.74 4.02 8.53
C LEU A 76 -13.00 4.56 9.77
N ARG A 77 -13.08 5.88 10.00
CA ARG A 77 -12.50 6.50 11.20
C ARG A 77 -13.26 6.08 12.46
N GLU A 78 -14.59 6.09 12.41
CA GLU A 78 -15.45 5.62 13.51
C GLU A 78 -15.19 4.14 13.84
N LEU A 79 -14.90 3.33 12.81
CA LEU A 79 -14.52 1.93 12.94
C LEU A 79 -13.06 1.72 13.36
N ASN A 80 -12.28 2.78 13.62
CA ASN A 80 -10.86 2.73 13.98
C ASN A 80 -9.97 1.97 12.98
N VAL A 81 -10.28 2.05 11.69
CA VAL A 81 -9.46 1.46 10.63
C VAL A 81 -8.23 2.33 10.40
N LYS A 82 -7.05 1.70 10.27
CA LYS A 82 -5.81 2.40 9.92
C LYS A 82 -5.86 2.82 8.46
N ILE A 83 -6.10 4.10 8.19
CA ILE A 83 -6.15 4.67 6.85
C ILE A 83 -4.80 5.31 6.50
N THR A 84 -4.41 5.23 5.23
CA THR A 84 -3.25 5.95 4.70
C THR A 84 -3.60 7.42 4.50
N TYR A 85 -2.64 8.30 4.79
CA TYR A 85 -2.79 9.75 4.58
C TYR A 85 -1.97 10.22 3.39
N SER A 86 -2.55 11.08 2.57
CA SER A 86 -1.88 11.78 1.47
C SER A 86 -1.84 13.28 1.78
N LYS A 87 -0.64 13.84 2.03
CA LYS A 87 -0.47 15.27 2.36
C LYS A 87 -1.41 15.78 3.47
N ARG A 88 -1.53 15.08 4.58
CA ARG A 88 -2.40 15.38 5.72
C ARG A 88 -3.89 15.09 5.50
N GLN A 89 -4.31 14.69 4.31
CA GLN A 89 -5.69 14.25 4.06
C GLN A 89 -5.79 12.72 4.16
N PRO A 90 -6.84 12.18 4.78
CA PRO A 90 -7.05 10.74 4.83
C PRO A 90 -7.39 10.19 3.44
N GLY A 91 -6.76 9.06 3.09
CA GLY A 91 -7.01 8.39 1.84
C GLY A 91 -6.05 8.79 0.70
N TRP A 92 -6.35 8.26 -0.45
CA TRP A 92 -5.64 8.51 -1.70
C TRP A 92 -6.42 9.54 -2.53
N TYR A 93 -5.87 10.73 -2.68
CA TYR A 93 -6.52 11.80 -3.44
C TYR A 93 -6.18 11.68 -4.92
N ALA A 94 -7.22 11.45 -5.74
CA ALA A 94 -7.11 11.31 -7.18
C ALA A 94 -7.02 12.67 -7.86
N THR A 95 -5.85 13.05 -8.36
CA THR A 95 -5.69 14.15 -9.32
C THR A 95 -5.31 13.58 -10.68
N HIS A 96 -5.63 14.25 -11.78
CA HIS A 96 -5.22 13.81 -13.13
C HIS A 96 -3.73 13.48 -13.21
N LYS A 97 -2.87 14.36 -12.68
CA LYS A 97 -1.42 14.12 -12.64
C LYS A 97 -1.05 12.86 -11.87
N ARG A 98 -1.69 12.63 -10.72
CA ARG A 98 -1.39 11.46 -9.88
C ARG A 98 -1.87 10.17 -10.55
N ILE A 99 -3.06 10.20 -11.15
CA ILE A 99 -3.61 9.08 -11.90
C ILE A 99 -2.64 8.69 -13.02
N ALA A 100 -2.27 9.63 -13.91
CA ALA A 100 -1.34 9.38 -15.00
C ALA A 100 0.01 8.80 -14.50
N GLN A 101 0.58 9.36 -13.43
CA GLN A 101 1.81 8.83 -12.83
C GLN A 101 1.64 7.42 -12.29
N SER A 102 0.47 7.11 -11.72
CA SER A 102 0.16 5.79 -11.17
C SER A 102 -0.06 4.75 -12.26
N GLU A 103 -0.64 5.15 -13.40
CA GLU A 103 -0.79 4.32 -14.60
C GLU A 103 0.57 3.95 -15.18
N PHE A 104 1.48 4.91 -15.34
CA PHE A 104 2.85 4.62 -15.73
C PHE A 104 3.55 3.66 -14.77
N ALA A 105 3.33 3.84 -13.45
CA ALA A 105 3.87 2.94 -12.45
C ALA A 105 3.28 1.54 -12.57
N LEU A 106 1.96 1.42 -12.83
CA LEU A 106 1.28 0.14 -13.05
C LEU A 106 1.85 -0.61 -14.26
N VAL A 107 1.93 0.07 -15.41
CA VAL A 107 2.49 -0.50 -16.64
C VAL A 107 3.92 -0.99 -16.42
N ARG A 108 4.74 -0.20 -15.72
CA ARG A 108 6.12 -0.58 -15.40
C ARG A 108 6.17 -1.82 -14.51
N LEU A 109 5.42 -1.84 -13.40
CA LEU A 109 5.40 -2.97 -12.48
C LEU A 109 4.90 -4.27 -13.13
N LEU A 110 3.96 -4.16 -14.07
CA LEU A 110 3.48 -5.31 -14.84
C LEU A 110 4.52 -5.81 -15.85
N ARG A 111 5.25 -4.91 -16.53
CA ARG A 111 6.32 -5.27 -17.48
C ARG A 111 7.54 -5.89 -16.79
N GLU A 112 7.86 -5.41 -15.59
CA GLU A 112 8.95 -5.92 -14.76
C GLU A 112 8.57 -7.20 -14.00
N GLU A 113 7.32 -7.68 -14.18
CA GLU A 113 6.75 -8.86 -13.49
C GLU A 113 6.77 -8.73 -11.94
N ASP A 114 6.88 -7.49 -11.44
CA ASP A 114 6.90 -7.22 -10.02
C ASP A 114 5.51 -7.28 -9.39
N LEU A 115 4.47 -6.85 -10.14
CA LEU A 115 3.10 -6.85 -9.68
C LEU A 115 2.36 -8.06 -10.22
N ILE A 116 1.92 -8.94 -9.34
CA ILE A 116 1.23 -10.17 -9.70
C ILE A 116 -0.27 -10.01 -9.45
N ILE A 117 -1.05 -9.88 -10.53
CA ILE A 117 -2.51 -9.86 -10.50
C ILE A 117 -3.03 -11.27 -10.80
N ARG A 118 -3.87 -11.81 -9.92
CA ARG A 118 -4.44 -13.16 -10.04
C ARG A 118 -5.90 -13.18 -10.46
N SER A 119 -6.62 -12.07 -10.26
CA SER A 119 -8.02 -11.96 -10.62
C SER A 119 -8.19 -11.87 -12.12
N ARG A 120 -8.79 -12.90 -12.73
CA ARG A 120 -9.14 -12.88 -14.16
C ARG A 120 -10.02 -11.68 -14.51
N SER A 121 -11.01 -11.37 -13.68
CA SER A 121 -11.91 -10.24 -13.90
C SER A 121 -11.19 -8.89 -13.73
N GLY A 122 -10.19 -8.81 -12.84
CA GLY A 122 -9.34 -7.65 -12.69
C GLY A 122 -8.48 -7.41 -13.92
N LEU A 123 -7.85 -8.45 -14.44
CA LEU A 123 -7.08 -8.39 -15.69
C LEU A 123 -7.95 -7.99 -16.88
N GLN A 124 -9.18 -8.54 -16.98
CA GLN A 124 -10.12 -8.16 -18.02
C GLN A 124 -10.51 -6.68 -17.96
N GLN A 125 -10.69 -6.11 -16.77
CA GLN A 125 -10.92 -4.66 -16.62
C GLN A 125 -9.71 -3.84 -17.05
N LEU A 126 -8.49 -4.26 -16.68
CA LEU A 126 -7.27 -3.57 -17.10
C LEU A 126 -7.06 -3.60 -18.61
N LEU A 127 -7.36 -4.72 -19.27
CA LEU A 127 -7.26 -4.84 -20.73
C LEU A 127 -8.24 -3.94 -21.50
N ARG A 128 -9.38 -3.60 -20.87
CA ARG A 128 -10.39 -2.71 -21.43
C ARG A 128 -10.20 -1.25 -21.01
N TYR A 129 -9.32 -1.01 -20.06
CA TYR A 129 -9.06 0.33 -19.54
C TYR A 129 -8.23 1.14 -20.55
N ASP A 130 -8.79 2.20 -21.07
CA ASP A 130 -8.19 3.08 -22.09
C ASP A 130 -7.56 4.36 -21.53
N GLY A 131 -7.48 4.49 -20.21
CA GLY A 131 -6.93 5.67 -19.55
C GLY A 131 -7.94 6.82 -19.35
N ASP A 132 -9.15 6.70 -19.89
CA ASP A 132 -10.15 7.75 -19.80
C ASP A 132 -11.28 7.40 -18.83
N PHE A 133 -11.13 7.81 -17.56
CA PHE A 133 -12.22 7.74 -16.60
C PHE A 133 -13.35 8.74 -16.88
N SER A 134 -13.12 9.74 -17.76
CA SER A 134 -14.08 10.81 -18.02
C SER A 134 -15.14 10.43 -19.08
N ARG A 135 -14.93 9.36 -19.83
CA ARG A 135 -15.92 8.89 -20.82
C ARG A 135 -17.27 8.50 -20.22
N ARG A 136 -17.29 8.17 -18.91
CA ARG A 136 -18.51 7.89 -18.17
C ARG A 136 -19.49 9.07 -18.10
N GLU A 137 -19.00 10.30 -18.12
CA GLU A 137 -19.85 11.49 -18.03
C GLU A 137 -20.61 11.79 -19.34
N ARG A 138 -20.29 11.12 -20.44
CA ARG A 138 -20.86 11.40 -21.75
C ARG A 138 -21.96 10.44 -22.22
N GLY A 139 -22.47 9.58 -21.38
CA GLY A 139 -23.71 8.84 -21.67
C GLY A 139 -23.59 7.77 -22.77
N ASP A 140 -22.40 7.26 -23.04
CA ASP A 140 -22.24 6.04 -23.84
C ASP A 140 -22.61 4.81 -22.99
N ASP A 141 -23.92 4.68 -22.74
CA ASP A 141 -24.54 3.73 -21.79
C ASP A 141 -24.49 2.27 -22.22
N ASP A 142 -23.87 1.95 -23.33
CA ASP A 142 -24.04 0.61 -23.94
C ASP A 142 -23.09 -0.47 -23.45
N ALA A 143 -22.20 -0.19 -22.54
CA ALA A 143 -21.31 -1.26 -22.08
C ALA A 143 -20.89 -1.16 -20.64
N GLY A 144 -21.75 -1.05 -19.67
CA GLY A 144 -21.50 -1.32 -18.22
C GLY A 144 -20.03 -1.53 -17.76
N HIS A 145 -19.09 -0.79 -18.35
CA HIS A 145 -17.67 -0.97 -18.14
C HIS A 145 -17.26 -0.25 -16.84
N HIS A 146 -17.48 -0.97 -15.74
CA HIS A 146 -17.04 -0.51 -14.44
C HIS A 146 -15.54 -0.80 -14.27
N PHE A 147 -14.73 0.25 -14.17
CA PHE A 147 -13.27 0.14 -13.99
C PHE A 147 -12.83 0.21 -12.51
N ASP A 148 -13.71 -0.15 -11.57
CA ASP A 148 -13.46 0.03 -10.16
C ASP A 148 -12.30 -0.81 -9.63
N ARG A 149 -12.12 -2.02 -10.16
CA ARG A 149 -10.95 -2.85 -9.86
C ARG A 149 -9.68 -2.27 -10.49
N ALA A 150 -9.74 -1.80 -11.75
CA ALA A 150 -8.62 -1.13 -12.37
C ALA A 150 -8.16 0.08 -11.53
N ARG A 151 -9.12 0.82 -10.95
CA ARG A 151 -8.84 1.92 -10.02
C ARG A 151 -8.04 1.45 -8.81
N THR A 152 -8.41 0.32 -8.19
CA THR A 152 -7.65 -0.20 -7.04
C THR A 152 -6.23 -0.62 -7.44
N TYR A 153 -6.01 -1.15 -8.63
CA TYR A 153 -4.67 -1.48 -9.14
C TYR A 153 -3.81 -0.25 -9.40
N ILE A 154 -4.40 0.82 -9.95
CA ILE A 154 -3.72 2.10 -10.15
C ILE A 154 -3.28 2.69 -8.80
N MET A 155 -4.16 2.67 -7.79
CA MET A 155 -3.84 3.10 -6.43
C MET A 155 -2.72 2.23 -5.82
N ALA A 156 -2.81 0.90 -6.01
CA ALA A 156 -1.80 -0.03 -5.55
C ALA A 156 -0.44 0.26 -6.20
N ALA A 157 -0.40 0.49 -7.50
CA ALA A 157 0.83 0.81 -8.21
C ALA A 157 1.50 2.10 -7.72
N ASP A 158 0.72 3.16 -7.41
CA ASP A 158 1.27 4.38 -6.80
C ASP A 158 1.95 4.11 -5.45
N MET A 159 1.33 3.30 -4.60
CA MET A 159 1.83 3.06 -3.26
C MET A 159 2.98 2.04 -3.25
N LEU A 160 2.79 0.91 -3.94
CA LEU A 160 3.73 -0.21 -3.97
C LEU A 160 5.03 0.13 -4.72
N SER A 161 4.96 0.95 -5.77
CA SER A 161 6.16 1.43 -6.47
C SER A 161 7.07 2.27 -5.56
N LYS A 162 6.52 2.94 -4.56
CA LYS A 162 7.29 3.68 -3.56
C LYS A 162 7.97 2.74 -2.56
N VAL A 163 7.26 1.68 -2.15
CA VAL A 163 7.80 0.64 -1.26
C VAL A 163 8.95 -0.09 -1.96
N LYS A 164 8.76 -0.52 -3.21
CA LYS A 164 9.82 -1.17 -4.00
C LYS A 164 11.07 -0.29 -4.07
N ARG A 165 10.93 0.97 -4.52
CA ARG A 165 12.06 1.91 -4.60
C ARG A 165 12.79 2.10 -3.28
N TYR A 166 12.08 2.09 -2.17
CA TYR A 166 12.70 2.16 -0.85
C TYR A 166 13.50 0.90 -0.54
N ASN A 167 12.93 -0.27 -0.79
CA ASN A 167 13.59 -1.56 -0.56
C ASN A 167 14.83 -1.73 -1.44
N ASP A 168 14.73 -1.38 -2.72
CA ASP A 168 15.86 -1.43 -3.67
C ASP A 168 17.02 -0.53 -3.22
N ARG A 169 16.72 0.70 -2.79
CA ARG A 169 17.73 1.63 -2.24
C ARG A 169 18.36 1.09 -0.97
N ARG A 170 17.57 0.47 -0.08
CA ARG A 170 18.10 -0.13 1.15
C ARG A 170 19.00 -1.32 0.84
N ALA A 171 18.58 -2.19 -0.09
CA ALA A 171 19.40 -3.32 -0.52
C ALA A 171 20.70 -2.89 -1.19
N ALA A 172 20.66 -1.84 -2.04
CA ALA A 172 21.85 -1.28 -2.66
C ALA A 172 22.83 -0.73 -1.62
N ARG A 173 22.36 0.01 -0.62
CA ARG A 173 23.21 0.49 0.49
C ARG A 173 23.85 -0.65 1.26
N GLN A 174 23.07 -1.68 1.62
CA GLN A 174 23.59 -2.84 2.35
C GLN A 174 24.66 -3.59 1.56
N ARG A 175 24.56 -3.66 0.23
CA ARG A 175 25.60 -4.26 -0.64
C ARG A 175 26.84 -3.39 -0.65
N SER A 176 26.71 -2.08 -0.81
CA SER A 176 27.84 -1.14 -0.77
C SER A 176 28.58 -1.22 0.56
N ASP A 177 27.86 -1.20 1.69
CA ASP A 177 28.44 -1.31 3.03
C ASP A 177 29.16 -2.66 3.22
N ALA A 178 28.62 -3.75 2.65
CA ALA A 178 29.23 -5.07 2.70
C ALA A 178 30.49 -5.17 1.82
N GLU A 179 30.48 -4.54 0.65
CA GLU A 179 31.61 -4.47 -0.25
C GLU A 179 32.77 -3.63 0.35
N GLU A 180 32.44 -2.49 0.96
CA GLU A 180 33.43 -1.68 1.69
C GLU A 180 34.06 -2.47 2.85
N MET A 181 33.26 -3.19 3.64
CA MET A 181 33.80 -4.05 4.71
C MET A 181 34.69 -5.18 4.19
N GLN A 182 34.36 -5.76 3.02
CA GLN A 182 35.21 -6.78 2.41
C GLN A 182 36.52 -6.21 1.86
N GLN A 183 36.54 -4.99 1.35
CA GLN A 183 37.76 -4.29 0.88
C GLN A 183 38.68 -3.87 2.03
N GLU A 184 38.12 -3.54 3.21
CA GLU A 184 38.90 -3.23 4.41
C GLU A 184 39.61 -4.48 5.01
N ILE A 185 39.10 -5.68 4.76
CA ILE A 185 39.69 -6.92 5.23
C ILE A 185 40.80 -7.37 4.25
N LYS A 186 41.99 -6.81 4.37
CA LYS A 186 43.16 -7.34 3.65
C LYS A 186 43.45 -8.76 4.12
N PRO A 187 43.83 -9.69 3.20
CA PRO A 187 44.22 -11.04 3.58
C PRO A 187 45.39 -10.99 4.57
N GLY A 188 45.18 -11.44 5.81
CA GLY A 188 46.15 -11.49 6.87
C GLY A 188 46.02 -10.44 7.99
N GLN A 189 45.07 -9.52 7.89
CA GLN A 189 44.72 -8.61 9.01
C GLN A 189 43.30 -8.95 9.52
N VAL A 190 43.24 -9.63 10.64
CA VAL A 190 41.97 -9.73 11.41
C VAL A 190 41.78 -8.37 12.08
N PRO A 191 40.77 -7.59 11.78
CA PRO A 191 40.55 -6.31 12.45
C PRO A 191 40.25 -6.53 13.91
N PHE A 192 41.22 -6.22 14.78
CA PHE A 192 41.10 -6.26 16.25
C PHE A 192 40.14 -5.18 16.79
N GLY A 193 39.06 -4.87 16.14
CA GLY A 193 38.14 -3.80 16.53
C GLY A 193 36.66 -4.10 16.34
N LEU A 194 36.33 -5.21 15.68
CA LEU A 194 34.93 -5.50 15.32
C LEU A 194 34.07 -5.89 16.56
N PHE A 195 34.69 -6.30 17.66
CA PHE A 195 34.00 -6.66 18.90
C PHE A 195 33.72 -5.45 19.81
N ASP A 196 34.47 -4.36 19.71
CA ASP A 196 34.27 -3.19 20.58
C ASP A 196 33.13 -2.29 20.12
N ARG A 197 32.88 -2.14 18.82
CA ARG A 197 31.77 -1.32 18.33
C ARG A 197 30.37 -1.84 18.74
N LYS A 198 30.19 -3.15 18.91
CA LYS A 198 28.94 -3.70 19.42
C LYS A 198 28.74 -3.47 20.93
N ARG A 199 29.80 -3.32 21.70
CA ARG A 199 29.72 -3.01 23.14
C ARG A 199 29.34 -1.55 23.39
N ASP A 200 29.80 -0.61 22.59
CA ASP A 200 29.47 0.81 22.75
C ASP A 200 28.04 1.16 22.35
N THR A 201 27.50 0.52 21.31
CA THR A 201 26.08 0.68 20.97
C THR A 201 25.14 0.10 22.01
N MET A 202 25.49 -1.02 22.65
CA MET A 202 24.70 -1.57 23.77
C MET A 202 24.84 -0.77 25.06
N ARG A 203 25.93 -0.06 25.29
CA ARG A 203 26.07 0.83 26.47
C ARG A 203 25.27 2.11 26.31
N ARG A 204 25.19 2.72 25.12
CA ARG A 204 24.39 3.93 24.88
C ARG A 204 22.89 3.67 24.99
N SER A 205 22.39 2.51 24.54
CA SER A 205 20.96 2.16 24.67
C SER A 205 20.50 1.88 26.09
N ARG A 206 21.41 1.64 27.05
CA ARG A 206 21.07 1.47 28.48
C ARG A 206 21.10 2.76 29.31
N GLN A 207 21.69 3.85 28.79
CA GLN A 207 21.74 5.13 29.52
C GLN A 207 20.58 6.08 29.20
N GLU A 208 19.75 5.80 28.19
CA GLU A 208 18.60 6.61 27.84
C GLU A 208 17.27 5.92 28.18
N SER A 209 17.10 5.47 29.42
CA SER A 209 15.79 5.09 29.94
C SER A 209 15.18 6.27 30.73
N PRO A 210 14.16 6.96 30.19
CA PRO A 210 13.56 8.15 30.81
C PRO A 210 12.46 7.81 31.81
N PHE A 211 12.47 6.62 32.43
CA PHE A 211 11.49 6.28 33.47
C PHE A 211 12.08 6.40 34.85
N SER A 212 12.10 7.61 35.42
CA SER A 212 12.12 7.84 36.85
C SER A 212 10.68 7.76 37.36
N VAL A 213 10.39 6.71 38.10
CA VAL A 213 9.14 6.54 38.82
C VAL A 213 9.08 7.59 39.98
N PRO A 214 8.04 8.43 40.08
CA PRO A 214 7.91 9.34 41.21
C PRO A 214 7.59 8.54 42.47
N LYS A 215 8.38 8.74 43.51
CA LYS A 215 8.07 8.25 44.87
C LYS A 215 6.84 8.99 45.40
N MET A 216 5.73 8.28 45.57
CA MET A 216 4.61 8.77 46.38
C MET A 216 5.04 8.88 47.88
N ARG A 217 4.77 10.04 48.44
CA ARG A 217 4.67 10.26 49.88
C ARG A 217 3.21 10.23 50.28
#